data_a231e5a860c3bac9b0635f13d209ba80
#
_entry.id   a231e5a860c3bac9b0635f13d209ba80
#
_cell.length_a   1.000
_cell.length_b   1.000
_cell.length_c   1.000
_cell.angle_alpha   90.00
_cell.angle_beta   90.00
_cell.angle_gamma   90.00
#
_symmetry.space_group_name_H-M   'P 1'
#
loop_
_entity.id
_entity.type
_entity.pdbx_description
1 polymer ?
#
loop_
_entity_poly.entity_id
_entity_poly.type
_entity_poly.pdbx_seq_one_letter_code
_entity_poly.pdbx_strand_id
1 'polypeptide(L)'
;MDKMLILLQQLHLENEVSALKHAYIERVIVHKDNSYTFYIGASHIVPLTEIRLLFAAKKEFPYPCEFLFDWASSYTSQDVKEYALFIFDGLKHRFPQIDFIKEDLLSFENNTLEIEVINGIQLNQLEKLYKIFDKYFNKFGMQIGFHAFIDQNNQTYQSIQEEMDALNEVQVDMKTFDQV
;
A
#
# COMPACT_ATOMS: atom_id res chain seq x y z
N MET A 1 -33.86 0.23 3.80
CA MET A 1 -33.18 -1.07 4.02
C MET A 1 -31.67 -0.85 4.00
N ASP A 2 -31.00 -1.33 5.02
CA ASP A 2 -29.54 -1.13 5.16
C ASP A 2 -28.78 -2.08 4.22
N LYS A 3 -28.27 -1.52 3.13
CA LYS A 3 -27.52 -2.28 2.12
C LYS A 3 -26.23 -2.88 2.69
N MET A 4 -25.58 -2.17 3.61
CA MET A 4 -24.34 -2.68 4.24
C MET A 4 -24.62 -3.92 5.07
N LEU A 5 -25.70 -3.91 5.85
CA LEU A 5 -26.10 -5.07 6.64
C LEU A 5 -26.41 -6.27 5.74
N ILE A 6 -27.09 -6.06 4.62
CA ILE A 6 -27.41 -7.13 3.67
C ILE A 6 -26.09 -7.72 3.11
N LEU A 7 -25.14 -6.89 2.73
CA LEU A 7 -23.85 -7.37 2.25
C LEU A 7 -23.12 -8.19 3.33
N LEU A 8 -23.06 -7.69 4.55
CA LEU A 8 -22.42 -8.40 5.66
C LEU A 8 -23.08 -9.74 5.95
N GLN A 9 -24.41 -9.83 5.83
CA GLN A 9 -25.13 -11.09 5.97
C GLN A 9 -24.77 -12.08 4.87
N GLN A 10 -24.68 -11.61 3.63
CA GLN A 10 -24.28 -12.45 2.49
C GLN A 10 -22.85 -12.98 2.66
N LEU A 11 -21.97 -12.19 3.28
CA LEU A 11 -20.60 -12.57 3.53
C LEU A 11 -20.39 -13.31 4.85
N HIS A 12 -21.46 -13.53 5.63
CA HIS A 12 -21.42 -14.19 6.94
C HIS A 12 -20.55 -13.45 7.96
N LEU A 13 -20.52 -12.11 7.88
CA LEU A 13 -19.68 -11.27 8.74
C LEU A 13 -20.48 -10.45 9.76
N GLU A 14 -21.80 -10.50 9.76
CA GLU A 14 -22.63 -9.61 10.57
C GLU A 14 -22.35 -9.68 12.06
N ASN A 15 -21.88 -10.83 12.57
CA ASN A 15 -21.56 -11.02 13.99
C ASN A 15 -20.05 -10.94 14.26
N GLU A 16 -19.23 -10.69 13.25
CA GLU A 16 -17.77 -10.68 13.38
C GLU A 16 -17.17 -9.29 13.26
N VAL A 17 -17.96 -8.31 12.84
CA VAL A 17 -17.51 -6.93 12.63
C VAL A 17 -18.36 -5.98 13.46
N SER A 18 -17.79 -4.84 13.85
CA SER A 18 -18.51 -3.79 14.56
C SER A 18 -18.45 -2.46 13.79
N ALA A 19 -17.27 -1.99 13.41
CA ALA A 19 -17.12 -0.73 12.70
C ALA A 19 -17.77 -0.77 11.30
N LEU A 20 -17.66 -1.88 10.58
CA LEU A 20 -18.28 -2.03 9.27
C LEU A 20 -19.81 -1.97 9.34
N LYS A 21 -20.43 -2.31 10.46
CA LYS A 21 -21.89 -2.17 10.62
C LYS A 21 -22.34 -0.72 10.57
N HIS A 22 -21.47 0.22 10.92
CA HIS A 22 -21.75 1.66 10.88
C HIS A 22 -21.31 2.31 9.56
N ALA A 23 -20.67 1.55 8.69
CA ALA A 23 -20.38 1.98 7.34
C ALA A 23 -21.64 1.88 6.47
N TYR A 24 -21.59 2.51 5.32
CA TYR A 24 -22.72 2.51 4.39
C TYR A 24 -22.23 2.26 2.97
N ILE A 25 -23.10 1.69 2.14
CA ILE A 25 -22.82 1.52 0.72
C ILE A 25 -23.30 2.77 -0.01
N GLU A 26 -22.37 3.52 -0.58
CA GLU A 26 -22.67 4.72 -1.36
C GLU A 26 -23.32 4.35 -2.69
N ARG A 27 -22.76 3.34 -3.36
CA ARG A 27 -23.31 2.81 -4.61
C ARG A 27 -22.72 1.44 -4.90
N VAL A 28 -23.42 0.71 -5.77
CA VAL A 28 -22.97 -0.58 -6.29
C VAL A 28 -23.00 -0.48 -7.82
N ILE A 29 -21.91 -0.89 -8.46
CA ILE A 29 -21.86 -0.98 -9.91
C ILE A 29 -21.77 -2.45 -10.28
N VAL A 30 -22.72 -2.91 -11.12
CA VAL A 30 -22.70 -4.24 -11.69
C VAL A 30 -22.16 -4.10 -13.12
N HIS A 31 -21.03 -4.73 -13.39
CA HIS A 31 -20.37 -4.66 -14.68
C HIS A 31 -20.96 -5.68 -15.65
N LYS A 32 -20.67 -5.52 -16.94
CA LYS A 32 -21.19 -6.40 -18.00
C LYS A 32 -20.76 -7.86 -17.83
N ASP A 33 -19.61 -8.11 -17.20
CA ASP A 33 -19.08 -9.44 -16.93
C ASP A 33 -19.65 -10.05 -15.64
N ASN A 34 -20.67 -9.41 -15.02
CA ASN A 34 -21.29 -9.77 -13.76
C ASN A 34 -20.38 -9.61 -12.53
N SER A 35 -19.26 -8.88 -12.64
CA SER A 35 -18.51 -8.48 -11.48
C SER A 35 -19.15 -7.26 -10.81
N TYR A 36 -18.91 -7.08 -9.51
CA TYR A 36 -19.51 -6.02 -8.70
C TYR A 36 -18.43 -5.12 -8.14
N THR A 37 -18.70 -3.82 -8.11
CA THR A 37 -17.88 -2.85 -7.39
C THR A 37 -18.75 -2.19 -6.32
N PHE A 38 -18.34 -2.33 -5.05
CA PHE A 38 -19.02 -1.73 -3.90
C PHE A 38 -18.24 -0.50 -3.45
N TYR A 39 -18.89 0.66 -3.45
CA TYR A 39 -18.34 1.89 -2.90
C TYR A 39 -18.82 2.03 -1.47
N ILE A 40 -17.91 1.91 -0.51
CA ILE A 40 -18.21 1.86 0.92
C ILE A 40 -17.69 3.13 1.58
N GLY A 41 -18.57 3.87 2.22
CA GLY A 41 -18.22 5.06 2.99
C GLY A 41 -18.35 4.83 4.48
N ALA A 42 -17.57 5.57 5.25
CA ALA A 42 -17.68 5.58 6.70
C ALA A 42 -17.20 6.93 7.25
N SER A 43 -17.70 7.30 8.43
CA SER A 43 -17.28 8.54 9.10
C SER A 43 -15.80 8.47 9.51
N HIS A 44 -15.33 7.30 9.90
CA HIS A 44 -13.94 7.06 10.31
C HIS A 44 -13.39 5.86 9.59
N ILE A 45 -12.07 5.79 9.48
CA ILE A 45 -11.38 4.64 8.90
C ILE A 45 -11.73 3.38 9.68
N VAL A 46 -12.08 2.32 8.97
CA VAL A 46 -12.43 1.03 9.58
C VAL A 46 -11.13 0.32 10.01
N PRO A 47 -11.10 -0.32 11.19
CA PRO A 47 -9.91 -1.08 11.62
C PRO A 47 -9.50 -2.12 10.58
N LEU A 48 -8.20 -2.26 10.37
CA LEU A 48 -7.66 -3.18 9.36
C LEU A 48 -8.09 -4.63 9.61
N THR A 49 -8.28 -5.02 10.86
CA THR A 49 -8.76 -6.37 11.21
C THR A 49 -10.09 -6.69 10.53
N GLU A 50 -11.02 -5.74 10.50
CA GLU A 50 -12.31 -5.92 9.84
C GLU A 50 -12.20 -5.88 8.33
N ILE A 51 -11.31 -5.05 7.79
CA ILE A 51 -11.02 -5.02 6.34
C ILE A 51 -10.45 -6.36 5.88
N ARG A 52 -9.55 -6.97 6.66
CA ARG A 52 -9.01 -8.30 6.35
C ARG A 52 -10.11 -9.35 6.31
N LEU A 53 -11.05 -9.31 7.25
CA LEU A 53 -12.20 -10.22 7.25
C LEU A 53 -13.06 -10.00 6.01
N LEU A 54 -13.31 -8.75 5.65
CA LEU A 54 -14.09 -8.41 4.47
C LEU A 54 -13.46 -8.97 3.19
N PHE A 55 -12.16 -8.77 3.02
CA PHE A 55 -11.44 -9.29 1.84
C PHE A 55 -11.38 -10.81 1.82
N ALA A 56 -11.17 -11.44 2.97
CA ALA A 56 -11.18 -12.91 3.06
C ALA A 56 -12.56 -13.50 2.72
N ALA A 57 -13.63 -12.76 3.00
CA ALA A 57 -15.00 -13.21 2.76
C ALA A 57 -15.47 -12.99 1.31
N LYS A 58 -14.68 -12.38 0.43
CA LYS A 58 -15.06 -12.19 -0.98
C LYS A 58 -15.51 -13.47 -1.65
N LYS A 59 -14.91 -14.60 -1.28
CA LYS A 59 -15.23 -15.93 -1.81
C LYS A 59 -16.66 -16.36 -1.52
N GLU A 60 -17.28 -15.79 -0.47
CA GLU A 60 -18.69 -16.10 -0.12
C GLU A 60 -19.69 -15.33 -0.99
N PHE A 61 -19.23 -14.29 -1.70
CA PHE A 61 -20.08 -13.56 -2.63
C PHE A 61 -20.16 -14.33 -3.95
N PRO A 62 -21.35 -14.46 -4.56
CA PRO A 62 -21.53 -15.32 -5.75
C PRO A 62 -20.86 -14.83 -7.02
N TYR A 63 -20.39 -13.58 -7.05
CA TYR A 63 -19.72 -12.98 -8.20
C TYR A 63 -18.40 -12.36 -7.79
N PRO A 64 -17.45 -12.18 -8.73
CA PRO A 64 -16.24 -11.39 -8.42
C PRO A 64 -16.62 -10.00 -7.94
N CYS A 65 -16.00 -9.54 -6.87
CA CYS A 65 -16.32 -8.22 -6.32
C CYS A 65 -15.07 -7.47 -5.91
N GLU A 66 -15.19 -6.15 -5.94
CA GLU A 66 -14.16 -5.20 -5.52
C GLU A 66 -14.78 -4.22 -4.54
N PHE A 67 -13.99 -3.84 -3.53
CA PHE A 67 -14.40 -2.85 -2.53
C PHE A 67 -13.54 -1.59 -2.68
N LEU A 68 -14.19 -0.44 -2.76
CA LEU A 68 -13.55 0.86 -2.77
C LEU A 68 -14.07 1.67 -1.58
N PHE A 69 -13.18 2.35 -0.87
CA PHE A 69 -13.50 2.99 0.40
C PHE A 69 -13.37 4.50 0.33
N ASP A 70 -14.20 5.18 1.11
CA ASP A 70 -14.15 6.62 1.31
C ASP A 70 -14.36 6.92 2.81
N TRP A 71 -13.36 7.55 3.42
CA TRP A 71 -13.38 7.88 4.85
C TRP A 71 -13.63 9.37 5.00
N ALA A 72 -14.69 9.75 5.74
CA ALA A 72 -15.08 11.14 5.90
C ALA A 72 -14.12 11.94 6.79
N SER A 73 -13.47 11.28 7.75
CA SER A 73 -12.51 11.93 8.64
C SER A 73 -11.07 11.53 8.30
N SER A 74 -10.12 12.33 8.77
CA SER A 74 -8.69 12.03 8.58
C SER A 74 -8.28 10.79 9.37
N TYR A 75 -7.23 10.15 8.90
CA TYR A 75 -6.65 8.96 9.51
C TYR A 75 -5.33 9.31 10.21
N THR A 76 -4.95 8.48 11.19
CA THR A 76 -3.73 8.68 11.96
C THR A 76 -2.51 8.12 11.21
N SER A 77 -1.31 8.50 11.68
CA SER A 77 -0.06 7.92 11.17
C SER A 77 -0.04 6.39 11.32
N GLN A 78 -0.54 5.87 12.43
CA GLN A 78 -0.59 4.43 12.68
C GLN A 78 -1.56 3.74 11.71
N ASP A 79 -2.72 4.35 11.43
CA ASP A 79 -3.67 3.83 10.44
C ASP A 79 -3.01 3.69 9.07
N VAL A 80 -2.29 4.72 8.63
CA VAL A 80 -1.61 4.71 7.33
C VAL A 80 -0.57 3.60 7.26
N LYS A 81 0.24 3.45 8.30
CA LYS A 81 1.27 2.41 8.34
C LYS A 81 0.68 1.00 8.26
N GLU A 82 -0.37 0.73 9.03
CA GLU A 82 -1.03 -0.58 9.03
C GLU A 82 -1.63 -0.90 7.66
N TYR A 83 -2.35 0.07 7.07
CA TYR A 83 -2.91 -0.11 5.73
C TYR A 83 -1.81 -0.22 4.68
N ALA A 84 -0.74 0.55 4.80
CA ALA A 84 0.38 0.49 3.88
C ALA A 84 1.00 -0.91 3.84
N LEU A 85 1.25 -1.51 5.00
CA LEU A 85 1.81 -2.86 5.07
C LEU A 85 0.86 -3.89 4.43
N PHE A 86 -0.43 -3.77 4.68
CA PHE A 86 -1.43 -4.63 4.05
C PHE A 86 -1.42 -4.49 2.52
N ILE A 87 -1.39 -3.26 2.02
CA ILE A 87 -1.38 -2.97 0.59
C ILE A 87 -0.08 -3.48 -0.05
N PHE A 88 1.08 -3.21 0.55
CA PHE A 88 2.36 -3.65 0.03
C PHE A 88 2.48 -5.18 0.03
N ASP A 89 1.98 -5.86 1.08
CA ASP A 89 1.94 -7.32 1.10
C ASP A 89 1.15 -7.89 -0.08
N GLY A 90 0.03 -7.25 -0.42
CA GLY A 90 -0.77 -7.66 -1.58
C GLY A 90 -0.07 -7.41 -2.92
N LEU A 91 0.83 -6.44 -2.98
CA LEU A 91 1.55 -6.08 -4.22
C LEU A 91 2.87 -6.83 -4.41
N LYS A 92 3.43 -7.47 -3.38
CA LYS A 92 4.73 -8.14 -3.44
C LYS A 92 4.83 -9.19 -4.53
N HIS A 93 3.74 -9.91 -4.81
CA HIS A 93 3.71 -10.95 -5.84
C HIS A 93 3.93 -10.39 -7.24
N ARG A 94 3.41 -9.19 -7.49
CA ARG A 94 3.55 -8.51 -8.79
C ARG A 94 4.82 -7.67 -8.85
N PHE A 95 5.27 -7.15 -7.72
CA PHE A 95 6.40 -6.23 -7.61
C PHE A 95 7.36 -6.71 -6.52
N PRO A 96 8.16 -7.75 -6.81
CA PRO A 96 9.09 -8.31 -5.79
C PRO A 96 10.09 -7.30 -5.24
N GLN A 97 10.37 -6.23 -5.98
CA GLN A 97 11.30 -5.18 -5.57
C GLN A 97 10.85 -4.41 -4.32
N ILE A 98 9.60 -4.56 -3.88
CA ILE A 98 9.11 -3.93 -2.65
C ILE A 98 9.09 -4.89 -1.45
N ASP A 99 9.60 -6.09 -1.60
CA ASP A 99 9.58 -7.12 -0.55
C ASP A 99 10.35 -6.69 0.72
N PHE A 100 11.28 -5.76 0.60
CA PHE A 100 12.07 -5.25 1.73
C PHE A 100 11.28 -4.33 2.67
N ILE A 101 10.12 -3.83 2.26
CA ILE A 101 9.37 -2.83 3.03
C ILE A 101 8.79 -3.46 4.29
N LYS A 102 9.18 -2.91 5.45
CA LYS A 102 8.71 -3.31 6.78
C LYS A 102 8.28 -2.07 7.55
N GLU A 103 7.57 -2.26 8.64
CA GLU A 103 7.01 -1.16 9.43
C GLU A 103 8.05 -0.13 9.87
N ASP A 104 9.23 -0.59 10.29
CA ASP A 104 10.30 0.28 10.77
C ASP A 104 10.89 1.20 9.69
N LEU A 105 10.64 0.91 8.41
CA LEU A 105 11.08 1.74 7.29
C LEU A 105 10.05 2.80 6.88
N LEU A 106 8.87 2.79 7.51
CA LEU A 106 7.76 3.66 7.15
C LEU A 106 7.55 4.76 8.18
N SER A 107 7.32 5.98 7.70
CA SER A 107 6.83 7.08 8.51
C SER A 107 5.79 7.86 7.71
N PHE A 108 4.86 8.49 8.41
CA PHE A 108 3.81 9.28 7.78
C PHE A 108 3.76 10.66 8.40
N GLU A 109 4.00 11.67 7.58
CA GLU A 109 4.03 13.07 8.01
C GLU A 109 3.65 13.96 6.82
N ASN A 110 2.93 15.05 7.11
CA ASN A 110 2.51 16.00 6.07
C ASN A 110 1.79 15.33 4.89
N ASN A 111 0.88 14.41 5.20
CA ASN A 111 0.11 13.67 4.21
C ASN A 111 0.97 12.88 3.21
N THR A 112 2.18 12.51 3.61
CA THR A 112 3.14 11.79 2.77
C THR A 112 3.65 10.56 3.51
N LEU A 113 3.58 9.41 2.87
CA LEU A 113 4.20 8.18 3.36
C LEU A 113 5.67 8.18 2.92
N GLU A 114 6.56 8.23 3.89
CA GLU A 114 7.99 8.20 3.66
C GLU A 114 8.50 6.78 3.83
N ILE A 115 9.31 6.33 2.88
CA ILE A 115 9.85 4.98 2.84
C ILE A 115 11.37 5.04 2.80
N GLU A 116 12.01 4.54 3.85
CA GLU A 116 13.47 4.48 3.92
C GLU A 116 14.01 3.38 3.01
N VAL A 117 14.98 3.74 2.19
CA VAL A 117 15.68 2.81 1.29
C VAL A 117 17.19 2.87 1.55
N ILE A 118 17.92 1.85 1.13
CA ILE A 118 19.35 1.71 1.44
C ILE A 118 20.26 2.25 0.34
N ASN A 119 19.77 2.39 -0.89
CA ASN A 119 20.60 2.86 -2.02
C ASN A 119 19.76 3.47 -3.13
N GLY A 120 20.43 4.03 -4.13
CA GLY A 120 19.79 4.66 -5.27
C GLY A 120 19.03 3.70 -6.17
N ILE A 121 19.37 2.42 -6.19
CA ILE A 121 18.66 1.40 -6.96
C ILE A 121 17.26 1.20 -6.39
N GLN A 122 17.16 1.00 -5.07
CA GLN A 122 15.87 0.88 -4.41
C GLN A 122 15.05 2.17 -4.55
N LEU A 123 15.69 3.33 -4.40
CA LEU A 123 15.04 4.62 -4.58
C LEU A 123 14.37 4.71 -5.95
N ASN A 124 15.13 4.41 -6.99
CA ASN A 124 14.66 4.47 -8.37
C ASN A 124 13.54 3.47 -8.65
N GLN A 125 13.64 2.26 -8.10
CA GLN A 125 12.61 1.24 -8.23
C GLN A 125 11.30 1.68 -7.59
N LEU A 126 11.35 2.30 -6.40
CA LEU A 126 10.13 2.78 -5.73
C LEU A 126 9.50 3.96 -6.45
N GLU A 127 10.30 4.91 -6.93
CA GLU A 127 9.78 6.07 -7.66
C GLU A 127 8.97 5.66 -8.89
N LYS A 128 9.37 4.60 -9.57
CA LYS A 128 8.64 4.06 -10.72
C LYS A 128 7.28 3.47 -10.33
N LEU A 129 7.10 3.12 -9.07
CA LEU A 129 5.87 2.48 -8.58
C LEU A 129 4.89 3.46 -7.92
N TYR A 130 5.24 4.75 -7.79
CA TYR A 130 4.39 5.71 -7.07
C TYR A 130 2.97 5.79 -7.65
N LYS A 131 2.81 5.74 -8.97
CA LYS A 131 1.48 5.76 -9.60
C LYS A 131 0.66 4.53 -9.25
N ILE A 132 1.32 3.39 -9.15
CA ILE A 132 0.68 2.13 -8.75
C ILE A 132 0.27 2.19 -7.28
N PHE A 133 1.15 2.70 -6.42
CA PHE A 133 0.83 2.90 -5.00
C PHE A 133 -0.36 3.84 -4.85
N ASP A 134 -0.36 4.96 -5.57
CA ASP A 134 -1.46 5.93 -5.55
C ASP A 134 -2.79 5.27 -5.90
N LYS A 135 -2.82 4.47 -6.95
CA LYS A 135 -4.01 3.74 -7.38
C LYS A 135 -4.54 2.81 -6.28
N TYR A 136 -3.67 2.02 -5.66
CA TYR A 136 -4.10 1.05 -4.65
C TYR A 136 -4.45 1.71 -3.33
N PHE A 137 -3.72 2.75 -2.91
CA PHE A 137 -4.07 3.49 -1.70
C PHE A 137 -5.41 4.23 -1.85
N ASN A 138 -5.70 4.77 -3.04
CA ASN A 138 -6.99 5.40 -3.31
C ASN A 138 -8.15 4.41 -3.18
N LYS A 139 -7.97 3.15 -3.54
CA LYS A 139 -8.99 2.11 -3.34
C LYS A 139 -9.34 1.93 -1.86
N PHE A 140 -8.39 2.19 -0.97
CA PHE A 140 -8.59 2.11 0.48
C PHE A 140 -8.90 3.48 1.11
N GLY A 141 -9.35 4.45 0.30
CA GLY A 141 -9.76 5.75 0.78
C GLY A 141 -8.62 6.67 1.21
N MET A 142 -7.39 6.39 0.80
CA MET A 142 -6.22 7.16 1.17
C MET A 142 -5.67 7.93 -0.02
N GLN A 143 -5.75 9.26 0.04
CA GLN A 143 -5.16 10.17 -0.96
C GLN A 143 -3.92 10.80 -0.33
N ILE A 144 -2.79 10.10 -0.44
CA ILE A 144 -1.53 10.50 0.18
C ILE A 144 -0.42 10.57 -0.85
N GLY A 145 0.67 11.27 -0.50
CA GLY A 145 1.88 11.27 -1.29
C GLY A 145 2.83 10.15 -0.87
N PHE A 146 3.82 9.90 -1.71
CA PHE A 146 4.87 8.89 -1.47
C PHE A 146 6.23 9.54 -1.67
N HIS A 147 7.15 9.26 -0.75
CA HIS A 147 8.51 9.77 -0.82
C HIS A 147 9.49 8.72 -0.30
N ALA A 148 10.28 8.14 -1.20
CA ALA A 148 11.38 7.28 -0.83
C ALA A 148 12.61 8.14 -0.55
N PHE A 149 13.38 7.79 0.48
CA PHE A 149 14.57 8.54 0.83
C PHE A 149 15.65 7.61 1.36
N ILE A 150 16.91 8.05 1.22
CA ILE A 150 18.06 7.34 1.75
C ILE A 150 18.47 8.03 3.04
N ASP A 151 18.53 7.25 4.14
CA ASP A 151 19.06 7.78 5.41
C ASP A 151 20.59 7.75 5.36
N GLN A 152 21.19 8.92 5.17
CA GLN A 152 22.63 9.08 5.06
C GLN A 152 23.37 8.72 6.35
N ASN A 153 22.67 8.67 7.46
CA ASN A 153 23.25 8.29 8.76
C ASN A 153 23.17 6.78 9.01
N ASN A 154 22.56 6.02 8.09
CA ASN A 154 22.45 4.58 8.21
C ASN A 154 23.77 3.92 7.86
N GLN A 155 24.32 3.09 8.77
CA GLN A 155 25.60 2.40 8.54
C GLN A 155 25.58 1.49 7.31
N THR A 156 24.46 0.81 7.08
CA THR A 156 24.32 -0.08 5.93
C THR A 156 24.45 0.71 4.61
N TYR A 157 23.78 1.87 4.54
CA TYR A 157 23.88 2.75 3.38
C TYR A 157 25.32 3.22 3.17
N GLN A 158 25.98 3.68 4.23
CA GLN A 158 27.36 4.17 4.15
C GLN A 158 28.32 3.08 3.65
N SER A 159 28.19 1.85 4.17
CA SER A 159 29.03 0.72 3.74
C SER A 159 28.81 0.38 2.27
N ILE A 160 27.56 0.34 1.81
CA ILE A 160 27.23 0.06 0.42
C ILE A 160 27.77 1.16 -0.49
N GLN A 161 27.62 2.42 -0.08
CA GLN A 161 28.11 3.56 -0.86
C GLN A 161 29.63 3.53 -0.97
N GLU A 162 30.36 3.22 0.08
CA GLU A 162 31.81 3.06 0.04
C GLU A 162 32.25 1.96 -0.92
N GLU A 163 31.56 0.82 -0.90
CA GLU A 163 31.84 -0.27 -1.84
C GLU A 163 31.59 0.13 -3.28
N MET A 164 30.49 0.82 -3.54
CA MET A 164 30.17 1.29 -4.90
C MET A 164 31.17 2.32 -5.40
N ASP A 165 31.59 3.23 -4.56
CA ASP A 165 32.61 4.25 -4.90
C ASP A 165 33.96 3.59 -5.24
N ALA A 166 34.37 2.58 -4.46
CA ALA A 166 35.59 1.81 -4.73
C ALA A 166 35.52 1.08 -6.08
N LEU A 167 34.37 0.47 -6.41
CA LEU A 167 34.17 -0.18 -7.70
C LEU A 167 34.19 0.81 -8.86
N ASN A 168 33.64 1.99 -8.71
CA ASN A 168 33.68 3.03 -9.73
C ASN A 168 35.11 3.53 -9.97
N GLU A 169 35.91 3.71 -8.94
CA GLU A 169 37.32 4.08 -9.07
C GLU A 169 38.09 3.02 -9.86
N VAL A 170 37.90 1.74 -9.55
CA VAL A 170 38.54 0.64 -10.28
C VAL A 170 38.14 0.65 -11.76
N GLN A 171 36.87 0.87 -12.07
CA GLN A 171 36.42 0.94 -13.47
C GLN A 171 37.03 2.13 -14.23
N VAL A 172 37.15 3.28 -13.60
CA VAL A 172 37.78 4.46 -14.21
C VAL A 172 39.23 4.19 -14.51
N ASP A 173 39.97 3.60 -13.59
CA ASP A 173 41.37 3.24 -13.77
C ASP A 173 41.56 2.25 -14.93
N MET A 174 40.71 1.24 -15.04
CA MET A 174 40.74 0.27 -16.14
C MET A 174 40.47 0.93 -17.49
N LYS A 175 39.51 1.87 -17.57
CA LYS A 175 39.20 2.60 -18.79
C LYS A 175 40.39 3.47 -19.24
N THR A 176 41.02 4.14 -18.30
CA THR A 176 42.24 4.97 -18.59
C THR A 176 43.37 4.10 -19.13
N PHE A 177 43.57 2.91 -18.55
CA PHE A 177 44.56 1.95 -18.98
C PHE A 177 44.29 1.45 -20.41
N ASP A 178 43.08 1.13 -20.76
CA ASP A 178 42.68 0.63 -22.08
C ASP A 178 42.82 1.68 -23.18
N GLN A 179 42.83 2.97 -22.85
CA GLN A 179 43.01 4.08 -23.80
C GLN A 179 44.49 4.34 -24.15
N VAL A 180 45.42 3.73 -23.46
CA VAL A 180 46.85 3.86 -23.71
C VAL A 180 47.31 2.79 -24.66
#